data_00de69d3e71a8a2d5eecc0b112c44db2
#
_entry.id   00de69d3e71a8a2d5eecc0b112c44db2
#
_cell.length_a   1.000
_cell.length_b   1.000
_cell.length_c   1.000
_cell.angle_alpha   90.00
_cell.angle_beta   90.00
_cell.angle_gamma   90.00
#
_symmetry.space_group_name_H-M   'P 1'
#
loop_
_entity.id
_entity.type
_entity.pdbx_description
1 polymer ?
#
loop_
_entity_poly.entity_id
_entity_poly.type
_entity_poly.pdbx_seq_one_letter_code
_entity_poly.pdbx_strand_id
1 'polypeptide(L)'
;MDAETSASDGRLDDVRRRALVEWEAMAPGWERRREYLRDFSQGITDWMVAHLDPQPGQTILELGAGTGETGFAAARLIGDGGRLLSTDLPPTMVEVAKRRAQELGIDNAEFRVMDAEHIDLEADSVDGILCRWAYMLMPDPAAAMAESRRVLRPGGRLSLAVMGGPAQNPWASRVAMSIAGLGLIPPIDPKASGGLFSLADHDRLRELLGLAGFDEVRIEEMEFHLRFSDFEDYWSFCREFAGAVAILLRSFSDEERAAVREATELATEGFRTSQGYDLPGLSVNALAS
;
A
#
# COMPACT_ATOMS: atom_id res chain seq x y z
N MET A 1 -31.77 15.62 -0.97
CA MET A 1 -30.51 15.17 -1.59
C MET A 1 -29.29 15.77 -0.88
N ASP A 2 -29.37 16.99 -0.32
CA ASP A 2 -28.19 17.66 0.28
C ASP A 2 -27.78 17.20 1.70
N ALA A 3 -28.67 16.61 2.50
CA ALA A 3 -28.38 16.19 3.87
C ALA A 3 -27.68 14.81 3.95
N GLU A 4 -28.01 13.91 3.04
CA GLU A 4 -27.36 12.58 2.97
C GLU A 4 -25.96 12.68 2.39
N THR A 5 -25.74 13.56 1.41
CA THR A 5 -24.42 13.84 0.82
C THR A 5 -23.49 14.48 1.86
N SER A 6 -23.97 15.47 2.62
CA SER A 6 -23.19 16.13 3.68
C SER A 6 -22.82 15.19 4.84
N ALA A 7 -23.68 14.21 5.18
CA ALA A 7 -23.39 13.22 6.21
C ALA A 7 -22.38 12.14 5.73
N SER A 8 -22.40 11.81 4.45
CA SER A 8 -21.42 10.91 3.85
C SER A 8 -20.03 11.53 3.75
N ASP A 9 -19.94 12.80 3.34
CA ASP A 9 -18.69 13.55 3.25
C ASP A 9 -18.02 13.71 4.61
N GLY A 10 -18.78 14.07 5.66
CA GLY A 10 -18.26 14.17 7.02
C GLY A 10 -17.73 12.84 7.58
N ARG A 11 -18.32 11.72 7.18
CA ARG A 11 -17.88 10.38 7.56
C ARG A 11 -16.58 9.97 6.85
N LEU A 12 -16.42 10.32 5.59
CA LEU A 12 -15.19 10.07 4.83
C LEU A 12 -14.03 10.90 5.38
N ASP A 13 -14.27 12.17 5.76
CA ASP A 13 -13.26 13.03 6.37
C ASP A 13 -12.78 12.52 7.73
N ASP A 14 -13.69 11.91 8.53
CA ASP A 14 -13.32 11.27 9.78
C ASP A 14 -12.43 10.02 9.52
N VAL A 15 -12.73 9.24 8.50
CA VAL A 15 -11.93 8.07 8.11
C VAL A 15 -10.55 8.50 7.61
N ARG A 16 -10.46 9.53 6.76
CA ARG A 16 -9.19 10.10 6.30
C ARG A 16 -8.32 10.59 7.45
N ARG A 17 -8.90 11.33 8.41
CA ARG A 17 -8.17 11.79 9.60
C ARG A 17 -7.62 10.64 10.45
N ARG A 18 -8.40 9.58 10.63
CA ARG A 18 -7.93 8.39 11.34
C ARG A 18 -6.79 7.70 10.59
N ALA A 19 -6.95 7.49 9.29
CA ALA A 19 -5.91 6.90 8.45
C ALA A 19 -4.61 7.71 8.53
N LEU A 20 -4.68 9.05 8.47
CA LEU A 20 -3.51 9.90 8.63
C LEU A 20 -2.79 9.67 9.97
N VAL A 21 -3.52 9.70 11.09
CA VAL A 21 -2.94 9.48 12.43
C VAL A 21 -2.31 8.08 12.53
N GLU A 22 -2.95 7.08 11.95
CA GLU A 22 -2.49 5.71 11.95
C GLU A 22 -1.18 5.54 11.17
N TRP A 23 -1.12 6.10 9.95
CA TRP A 23 0.08 6.04 9.11
C TRP A 23 1.24 6.87 9.66
N GLU A 24 0.96 8.04 10.27
CA GLU A 24 1.94 8.81 11.02
C GLU A 24 2.61 7.97 12.12
N ALA A 25 1.82 7.23 12.89
CA ALA A 25 2.33 6.38 13.97
C ALA A 25 3.14 5.17 13.46
N MET A 26 2.99 4.79 12.20
CA MET A 26 3.68 3.63 11.62
C MET A 26 4.99 3.99 10.88
N ALA A 27 5.16 5.22 10.45
CA ALA A 27 6.33 5.65 9.67
C ALA A 27 7.69 5.22 10.29
N PRO A 28 7.92 5.32 11.62
CA PRO A 28 9.17 4.84 12.21
C PRO A 28 9.42 3.33 12.07
N GLY A 29 8.36 2.52 12.10
CA GLY A 29 8.45 1.06 11.89
C GLY A 29 8.83 0.73 10.45
N TRP A 30 8.22 1.43 9.50
CA TRP A 30 8.51 1.31 8.08
C TRP A 30 9.96 1.70 7.76
N GLU A 31 10.45 2.81 8.33
CA GLU A 31 11.83 3.23 8.15
C GLU A 31 12.83 2.19 8.68
N ARG A 32 12.59 1.64 9.88
CA ARG A 32 13.47 0.60 10.46
C ARG A 32 13.52 -0.67 9.61
N ARG A 33 12.40 -1.08 9.01
CA ARG A 33 12.29 -2.31 8.23
C ARG A 33 12.38 -2.09 6.71
N ARG A 34 12.79 -0.92 6.25
CA ARG A 34 12.80 -0.54 4.82
C ARG A 34 13.56 -1.52 3.92
N GLU A 35 14.71 -2.01 4.37
CA GLU A 35 15.50 -2.97 3.60
C GLU A 35 14.76 -4.32 3.47
N TYR A 36 14.18 -4.80 4.54
CA TYR A 36 13.34 -6.00 4.53
C TYR A 36 12.14 -5.85 3.60
N LEU A 37 11.47 -4.66 3.65
CA LEU A 37 10.36 -4.32 2.76
C LEU A 37 10.78 -4.34 1.31
N ARG A 38 11.88 -3.68 0.98
CA ARG A 38 12.43 -3.67 -0.36
C ARG A 38 12.68 -5.10 -0.85
N ASP A 39 13.35 -5.91 -0.05
CA ASP A 39 13.82 -7.23 -0.46
C ASP A 39 12.65 -8.17 -0.81
N PHE A 40 11.62 -8.26 0.02
CA PHE A 40 10.49 -9.13 -0.31
C PHE A 40 9.57 -8.57 -1.40
N SER A 41 9.52 -7.25 -1.60
CA SER A 41 8.67 -6.60 -2.60
C SER A 41 9.39 -6.25 -3.91
N GLN A 42 10.67 -6.58 -4.05
CA GLN A 42 11.47 -6.18 -5.21
C GLN A 42 10.86 -6.67 -6.52
N GLY A 43 10.41 -7.92 -6.60
CA GLY A 43 9.78 -8.46 -7.81
C GLY A 43 8.52 -7.69 -8.22
N ILE A 44 7.72 -7.22 -7.24
CA ILE A 44 6.54 -6.40 -7.51
C ILE A 44 6.95 -5.04 -8.07
N THR A 45 7.96 -4.39 -7.45
CA THR A 45 8.52 -3.13 -7.93
C THR A 45 9.05 -3.26 -9.36
N ASP A 46 9.81 -4.32 -9.64
CA ASP A 46 10.38 -4.57 -10.96
C ASP A 46 9.29 -4.75 -12.02
N TRP A 47 8.23 -5.51 -11.69
CA TRP A 47 7.08 -5.69 -12.57
C TRP A 47 6.39 -4.33 -12.86
N MET A 48 6.12 -3.56 -11.80
CA MET A 48 5.41 -2.28 -11.94
C MET A 48 6.19 -1.30 -12.80
N VAL A 49 7.49 -1.15 -12.56
CA VAL A 49 8.36 -0.23 -13.31
C VAL A 49 8.55 -0.71 -14.75
N ALA A 50 8.77 -2.02 -14.96
CA ALA A 50 8.93 -2.57 -16.32
C ALA A 50 7.66 -2.39 -17.18
N HIS A 51 6.46 -2.53 -16.59
CA HIS A 51 5.20 -2.37 -17.32
C HIS A 51 4.78 -0.90 -17.49
N LEU A 52 5.12 -0.02 -16.54
CA LEU A 52 4.99 1.43 -16.73
C LEU A 52 5.88 1.90 -17.87
N ASP A 53 7.08 1.31 -18.00
CA ASP A 53 8.08 1.63 -19.03
C ASP A 53 8.44 3.13 -19.06
N PRO A 54 8.93 3.70 -17.92
CA PRO A 54 9.23 5.12 -17.85
C PRO A 54 10.39 5.48 -18.76
N GLN A 55 10.22 6.53 -19.58
CA GLN A 55 11.21 6.99 -20.56
C GLN A 55 12.00 8.19 -20.05
N PRO A 56 13.25 8.39 -20.49
CA PRO A 56 14.04 9.57 -20.15
C PRO A 56 13.28 10.88 -20.38
N GLY A 57 13.33 11.78 -19.40
CA GLY A 57 12.70 13.10 -19.47
C GLY A 57 11.23 13.15 -19.05
N GLN A 58 10.59 12.01 -18.74
CA GLN A 58 9.20 11.94 -18.30
C GLN A 58 8.99 12.46 -16.87
N THR A 59 7.75 12.86 -16.58
CA THR A 59 7.28 13.14 -15.23
C THR A 59 6.46 11.95 -14.73
N ILE A 60 6.93 11.31 -13.65
CA ILE A 60 6.27 10.18 -13.01
C ILE A 60 5.73 10.61 -11.65
N LEU A 61 4.47 10.30 -11.38
CA LEU A 61 3.83 10.48 -10.07
C LEU A 61 3.83 9.15 -9.31
N GLU A 62 4.31 9.14 -8.08
CA GLU A 62 4.16 8.03 -7.15
C GLU A 62 3.17 8.41 -6.06
N LEU A 63 2.09 7.61 -5.92
CA LEU A 63 1.05 7.76 -4.91
C LEU A 63 1.26 6.74 -3.78
N GLY A 64 1.21 7.18 -2.52
CA GLY A 64 1.45 6.33 -1.37
C GLY A 64 2.87 5.77 -1.39
N ALA A 65 3.86 6.63 -1.54
CA ALA A 65 5.26 6.26 -1.78
C ALA A 65 5.88 5.45 -0.63
N GLY A 66 5.41 5.64 0.60
CA GLY A 66 6.02 5.03 1.77
C GLY A 66 7.49 5.41 1.88
N THR A 67 8.39 4.44 1.77
CA THR A 67 9.85 4.67 1.79
C THR A 67 10.43 5.06 0.43
N GLY A 68 9.61 5.14 -0.64
CA GLY A 68 9.98 5.66 -1.96
C GLY A 68 10.61 4.65 -2.93
N GLU A 69 10.78 3.40 -2.55
CA GLU A 69 11.58 2.42 -3.32
C GLU A 69 11.07 2.21 -4.75
N THR A 70 9.74 2.22 -4.98
CA THR A 70 9.16 2.03 -6.33
C THR A 70 9.40 3.25 -7.22
N GLY A 71 9.13 4.45 -6.71
CA GLY A 71 9.40 5.70 -7.41
C GLY A 71 10.88 5.90 -7.71
N PHE A 72 11.78 5.55 -6.78
CA PHE A 72 13.23 5.68 -7.01
C PHE A 72 13.75 4.75 -8.10
N ALA A 73 13.14 3.57 -8.27
CA ALA A 73 13.46 2.71 -9.41
C ALA A 73 13.08 3.38 -10.73
N ALA A 74 11.91 4.05 -10.81
CA ALA A 74 11.52 4.83 -11.99
C ALA A 74 12.38 6.10 -12.17
N ALA A 75 12.74 6.80 -11.08
CA ALA A 75 13.57 8.00 -11.12
C ALA A 75 14.92 7.77 -11.81
N ARG A 76 15.53 6.62 -11.58
CA ARG A 76 16.78 6.23 -12.26
C ARG A 76 16.63 6.07 -13.78
N LEU A 77 15.46 5.61 -14.23
CA LEU A 77 15.19 5.38 -15.66
C LEU A 77 14.86 6.68 -16.40
N ILE A 78 14.11 7.59 -15.77
CA ILE A 78 13.76 8.88 -16.38
C ILE A 78 14.96 9.84 -16.44
N GLY A 79 16.01 9.60 -15.65
CA GLY A 79 17.25 10.35 -15.65
C GLY A 79 17.11 11.82 -15.24
N ASP A 80 18.20 12.59 -15.36
CA ASP A 80 18.30 13.99 -14.89
C ASP A 80 17.33 14.95 -15.59
N GLY A 81 16.89 14.62 -16.81
CA GLY A 81 15.90 15.39 -17.56
C GLY A 81 14.44 15.10 -17.15
N GLY A 82 14.21 14.04 -16.39
CA GLY A 82 12.89 13.65 -15.90
C GLY A 82 12.64 14.13 -14.47
N ARG A 83 11.40 13.93 -13.99
CA ARG A 83 11.00 14.30 -12.64
C ARG A 83 10.13 13.22 -12.01
N LEU A 84 10.52 12.75 -10.83
CA LEU A 84 9.67 11.97 -9.94
C LEU A 84 8.92 12.91 -8.98
N LEU A 85 7.59 12.81 -8.94
CA LEU A 85 6.78 13.39 -7.86
C LEU A 85 6.45 12.25 -6.88
N SER A 86 7.22 12.13 -5.80
CA SER A 86 7.01 11.11 -4.77
C SER A 86 6.08 11.67 -3.69
N THR A 87 4.90 11.07 -3.53
CA THR A 87 3.84 11.63 -2.68
C THR A 87 3.27 10.61 -1.71
N ASP A 88 2.94 11.08 -0.53
CA ASP A 88 2.23 10.30 0.48
C ASP A 88 1.32 11.21 1.32
N LEU A 89 0.32 10.62 1.98
CA LEU A 89 -0.60 11.37 2.83
C LEU A 89 0.07 11.83 4.14
N PRO A 90 0.81 10.99 4.91
CA PRO A 90 1.48 11.41 6.14
C PRO A 90 2.75 12.22 5.87
N PRO A 91 2.88 13.44 6.42
CA PRO A 91 4.12 14.22 6.32
C PRO A 91 5.37 13.47 6.79
N THR A 92 5.26 12.66 7.85
CA THR A 92 6.39 11.86 8.35
C THR A 92 6.88 10.85 7.33
N MET A 93 6.00 10.23 6.55
CA MET A 93 6.38 9.28 5.51
C MET A 93 7.08 9.99 4.35
N VAL A 94 6.61 11.17 3.97
CA VAL A 94 7.26 12.03 2.96
C VAL A 94 8.70 12.38 3.37
N GLU A 95 8.93 12.69 4.65
CA GLU A 95 10.28 12.96 5.16
C GLU A 95 11.16 11.70 5.20
N VAL A 96 10.59 10.51 5.46
CA VAL A 96 11.31 9.23 5.34
C VAL A 96 11.76 9.00 3.91
N ALA A 97 10.87 9.14 2.93
CA ALA A 97 11.21 9.00 1.51
C ALA A 97 12.30 10.01 1.09
N LYS A 98 12.19 11.26 1.52
CA LYS A 98 13.17 12.30 1.21
C LYS A 98 14.57 12.00 1.76
N ARG A 99 14.67 11.54 3.01
CA ARG A 99 15.97 11.10 3.58
C ARG A 99 16.53 9.91 2.79
N ARG A 100 15.67 8.97 2.45
CA ARG A 100 16.06 7.79 1.67
C ARG A 100 16.57 8.16 0.28
N ALA A 101 15.94 9.09 -0.42
CA ALA A 101 16.42 9.60 -1.69
C ALA A 101 17.84 10.21 -1.59
N GLN A 102 18.09 10.99 -0.55
CA GLN A 102 19.42 11.56 -0.29
C GLN A 102 20.48 10.48 -0.07
N GLU A 103 20.16 9.43 0.72
CA GLU A 103 21.05 8.27 0.93
C GLU A 103 21.39 7.55 -0.38
N LEU A 104 20.43 7.50 -1.32
CA LEU A 104 20.54 6.78 -2.59
C LEU A 104 21.04 7.67 -3.75
N GLY A 105 21.26 8.97 -3.55
CA GLY A 105 21.65 9.93 -4.59
C GLY A 105 20.58 10.10 -5.66
N ILE A 106 19.29 10.16 -5.28
CA ILE A 106 18.17 10.44 -6.18
C ILE A 106 17.90 11.94 -6.14
N ASP A 107 18.40 12.67 -7.12
CA ASP A 107 18.36 14.14 -7.16
C ASP A 107 17.18 14.68 -8.00
N ASN A 108 16.55 13.85 -8.83
CA ASN A 108 15.44 14.21 -9.72
C ASN A 108 14.05 13.91 -9.10
N ALA A 109 13.97 13.80 -7.76
CA ALA A 109 12.72 13.57 -7.03
C ALA A 109 12.27 14.82 -6.26
N GLU A 110 10.99 15.12 -6.38
CA GLU A 110 10.26 16.11 -5.58
C GLU A 110 9.32 15.40 -4.61
N PHE A 111 9.27 15.84 -3.35
CA PHE A 111 8.50 15.20 -2.29
C PHE A 111 7.36 16.10 -1.84
N ARG A 112 6.13 15.57 -1.85
CA ARG A 112 4.93 16.34 -1.45
C ARG A 112 4.00 15.51 -0.57
N VAL A 113 3.43 16.15 0.44
CA VAL A 113 2.24 15.65 1.11
C VAL A 113 1.07 15.79 0.15
N MET A 114 0.37 14.69 -0.15
CA MET A 114 -0.72 14.67 -1.11
C MET A 114 -1.73 13.57 -0.79
N ASP A 115 -3.00 13.92 -0.84
CA ASP A 115 -4.10 12.97 -0.81
C ASP A 115 -4.36 12.46 -2.24
N ALA A 116 -4.27 11.16 -2.45
CA ALA A 116 -4.51 10.55 -3.76
C ALA A 116 -5.97 10.65 -4.23
N GLU A 117 -6.91 10.89 -3.30
CA GLU A 117 -8.32 11.16 -3.63
C GLU A 117 -8.54 12.62 -4.09
N HIS A 118 -7.55 13.51 -3.90
CA HIS A 118 -7.58 14.93 -4.29
C HIS A 118 -6.17 15.36 -4.75
N ILE A 119 -5.80 14.99 -5.95
CA ILE A 119 -4.44 15.25 -6.47
C ILE A 119 -4.30 16.73 -6.86
N ASP A 120 -3.44 17.47 -6.13
CA ASP A 120 -3.14 18.88 -6.41
C ASP A 120 -2.14 19.02 -7.58
N LEU A 121 -2.59 18.59 -8.75
CA LEU A 121 -1.91 18.72 -10.04
C LEU A 121 -2.94 19.05 -11.12
N GLU A 122 -2.48 19.77 -12.14
CA GLU A 122 -3.29 20.04 -13.33
C GLU A 122 -3.63 18.75 -14.09
N ALA A 123 -4.72 18.75 -14.84
CA ALA A 123 -5.04 17.67 -15.76
C ALA A 123 -3.89 17.51 -16.80
N ASP A 124 -3.72 16.28 -17.28
CA ASP A 124 -2.74 15.97 -18.33
C ASP A 124 -1.30 16.44 -18.00
N SER A 125 -0.88 16.33 -16.73
CA SER A 125 0.39 16.87 -16.23
C SER A 125 1.49 15.83 -16.03
N VAL A 126 1.14 14.53 -15.93
CA VAL A 126 2.10 13.45 -15.69
C VAL A 126 2.06 12.38 -16.79
N ASP A 127 3.20 11.76 -17.08
CA ASP A 127 3.33 10.75 -18.14
C ASP A 127 3.02 9.33 -17.64
N GLY A 128 3.20 9.08 -16.33
CA GLY A 128 2.93 7.80 -15.73
C GLY A 128 2.69 7.91 -14.24
N ILE A 129 1.97 6.94 -13.68
CA ILE A 129 1.67 6.85 -12.25
C ILE A 129 2.06 5.48 -11.72
N LEU A 130 2.67 5.46 -10.53
CA LEU A 130 2.96 4.29 -9.72
C LEU A 130 2.18 4.36 -8.42
N CYS A 131 1.54 3.24 -8.03
CA CYS A 131 0.87 3.14 -6.73
C CYS A 131 0.97 1.71 -6.20
N ARG A 132 1.94 1.44 -5.32
CA ARG A 132 2.19 0.11 -4.75
C ARG A 132 1.53 -0.04 -3.40
N TRP A 133 0.51 -0.90 -3.31
CA TRP A 133 -0.19 -1.30 -2.09
C TRP A 133 -0.82 -0.14 -1.30
N ALA A 134 -1.27 0.91 -2.00
CA ALA A 134 -1.93 2.04 -1.35
C ALA A 134 -3.42 2.19 -1.70
N TYR A 135 -3.86 2.00 -2.95
CA TYR A 135 -5.27 2.20 -3.33
C TYR A 135 -6.26 1.42 -2.47
N MET A 136 -5.93 0.19 -2.07
CA MET A 136 -6.79 -0.65 -1.23
C MET A 136 -7.03 -0.06 0.17
N LEU A 137 -6.14 0.82 0.63
CA LEU A 137 -6.18 1.44 1.96
C LEU A 137 -6.91 2.79 1.96
N MET A 138 -7.26 3.29 0.78
CA MET A 138 -7.97 4.56 0.63
C MET A 138 -9.45 4.41 0.98
N PRO A 139 -10.04 5.38 1.67
CA PRO A 139 -11.48 5.43 1.93
C PRO A 139 -12.34 5.40 0.67
N ASP A 140 -11.92 6.14 -0.37
CA ASP A 140 -12.57 6.18 -1.69
C ASP A 140 -11.57 5.88 -2.82
N PRO A 141 -11.27 4.60 -3.09
CA PRO A 141 -10.36 4.25 -4.17
C PRO A 141 -10.88 4.63 -5.57
N ALA A 142 -12.20 4.78 -5.74
CA ALA A 142 -12.78 5.22 -7.01
C ALA A 142 -12.42 6.69 -7.29
N ALA A 143 -12.52 7.57 -6.29
CA ALA A 143 -12.11 8.96 -6.41
C ALA A 143 -10.60 9.05 -6.72
N ALA A 144 -9.75 8.28 -6.03
CA ALA A 144 -8.32 8.27 -6.28
C ALA A 144 -7.94 7.77 -7.69
N MET A 145 -8.65 6.77 -8.22
CA MET A 145 -8.45 6.29 -9.59
C MET A 145 -8.92 7.31 -10.63
N ALA A 146 -10.03 8.01 -10.38
CA ALA A 146 -10.51 9.08 -11.25
C ALA A 146 -9.54 10.28 -11.28
N GLU A 147 -9.01 10.70 -10.12
CA GLU A 147 -7.98 11.72 -10.04
C GLU A 147 -6.68 11.30 -10.76
N SER A 148 -6.28 10.04 -10.61
CA SER A 148 -5.14 9.49 -11.34
C SER A 148 -5.34 9.56 -12.85
N ARG A 149 -6.54 9.22 -13.35
CA ARG A 149 -6.85 9.33 -14.77
C ARG A 149 -6.86 10.79 -15.23
N ARG A 150 -7.38 11.71 -14.41
CA ARG A 150 -7.44 13.14 -14.72
C ARG A 150 -6.04 13.73 -14.94
N VAL A 151 -5.06 13.39 -14.09
CA VAL A 151 -3.72 13.99 -14.17
C VAL A 151 -2.82 13.31 -15.18
N LEU A 152 -3.17 12.10 -15.65
CA LEU A 152 -2.44 11.40 -16.71
C LEU A 152 -2.67 12.05 -18.05
N ARG A 153 -1.57 12.32 -18.78
CA ARG A 153 -1.59 12.73 -20.19
C ARG A 153 -2.26 11.67 -21.06
N PRO A 154 -2.79 12.06 -22.23
CA PRO A 154 -3.21 11.10 -23.24
C PRO A 154 -2.07 10.12 -23.57
N GLY A 155 -2.35 8.82 -23.49
CA GLY A 155 -1.35 7.75 -23.65
C GLY A 155 -0.49 7.47 -22.42
N GLY A 156 -0.67 8.21 -21.33
CA GLY A 156 -0.04 7.92 -20.03
C GLY A 156 -0.61 6.63 -19.41
N ARG A 157 0.16 6.00 -18.53
CA ARG A 157 -0.18 4.71 -17.92
C ARG A 157 -0.16 4.78 -16.40
N LEU A 158 -1.05 4.01 -15.77
CA LEU A 158 -1.07 3.73 -14.34
C LEU A 158 -0.61 2.29 -14.11
N SER A 159 0.50 2.12 -13.38
CA SER A 159 0.91 0.82 -12.87
C SER A 159 0.67 0.77 -11.36
N LEU A 160 -0.12 -0.18 -10.92
CA LEU A 160 -0.51 -0.32 -9.53
C LEU A 160 -0.36 -1.75 -9.03
N ALA A 161 -0.27 -1.90 -7.70
CA ALA A 161 -0.32 -3.18 -7.02
C ALA A 161 -1.25 -3.09 -5.80
N VAL A 162 -2.06 -4.11 -5.58
CA VAL A 162 -2.91 -4.30 -4.39
C VAL A 162 -2.69 -5.70 -3.83
N MET A 163 -3.10 -5.95 -2.58
CA MET A 163 -3.00 -7.30 -2.02
C MET A 163 -4.09 -8.22 -2.58
N GLY A 164 -3.74 -9.45 -2.86
CA GLY A 164 -4.69 -10.54 -3.11
C GLY A 164 -5.49 -10.89 -1.85
N GLY A 165 -6.35 -11.89 -1.94
CA GLY A 165 -7.29 -12.23 -0.87
C GLY A 165 -6.62 -12.71 0.45
N PRO A 166 -7.39 -12.74 1.55
CA PRO A 166 -6.86 -13.11 2.87
C PRO A 166 -6.31 -14.54 2.95
N ALA A 167 -6.82 -15.46 2.12
CA ALA A 167 -6.32 -16.84 2.07
C ALA A 167 -4.91 -16.94 1.47
N GLN A 168 -4.57 -16.06 0.54
CA GLN A 168 -3.26 -15.99 -0.12
C GLN A 168 -2.27 -15.11 0.65
N ASN A 169 -2.73 -14.39 1.67
CA ASN A 169 -1.91 -13.50 2.50
C ASN A 169 -1.99 -13.85 3.99
N PRO A 170 -1.59 -15.09 4.39
CA PRO A 170 -1.65 -15.54 5.77
C PRO A 170 -0.79 -14.68 6.72
N TRP A 171 0.25 -14.02 6.22
CA TRP A 171 1.10 -13.13 7.01
C TRP A 171 0.32 -12.00 7.71
N ALA A 172 -0.78 -11.53 7.10
CA ALA A 172 -1.65 -10.49 7.67
C ALA A 172 -2.96 -11.07 8.20
N SER A 173 -3.57 -12.01 7.44
CA SER A 173 -4.91 -12.51 7.78
C SER A 173 -4.92 -13.36 9.04
N ARG A 174 -3.86 -14.12 9.34
CA ARG A 174 -3.83 -15.00 10.54
C ARG A 174 -3.89 -14.21 11.84
N VAL A 175 -3.15 -13.11 11.94
CA VAL A 175 -3.22 -12.23 13.13
C VAL A 175 -4.61 -11.62 13.26
N ALA A 176 -5.15 -11.07 12.19
CA ALA A 176 -6.47 -10.46 12.20
C ALA A 176 -7.57 -11.46 12.56
N MET A 177 -7.50 -12.68 12.03
CA MET A 177 -8.43 -13.78 12.38
C MET A 177 -8.27 -14.25 13.83
N SER A 178 -7.06 -14.27 14.39
CA SER A 178 -6.81 -14.58 15.80
C SER A 178 -7.47 -13.56 16.71
N ILE A 179 -7.34 -12.27 16.40
CA ILE A 179 -7.98 -11.17 17.15
C ILE A 179 -9.51 -11.32 17.12
N ALA A 180 -10.09 -11.56 15.93
CA ALA A 180 -11.53 -11.74 15.77
C ALA A 180 -12.03 -13.04 16.45
N GLY A 181 -11.27 -14.13 16.36
CA GLY A 181 -11.58 -15.42 17.00
C GLY A 181 -11.62 -15.37 18.52
N LEU A 182 -10.83 -14.47 19.12
CA LEU A 182 -10.86 -14.18 20.55
C LEU A 182 -12.00 -13.22 20.96
N GLY A 183 -12.80 -12.73 20.00
CA GLY A 183 -13.90 -11.80 20.25
C GLY A 183 -13.45 -10.37 20.59
N LEU A 184 -12.19 -10.01 20.35
CA LEU A 184 -11.64 -8.69 20.64
C LEU A 184 -12.06 -7.63 19.62
N ILE A 185 -12.46 -8.06 18.42
CA ILE A 185 -13.07 -7.24 17.37
C ILE A 185 -14.21 -8.01 16.71
N PRO A 186 -15.14 -7.32 16.02
CA PRO A 186 -16.12 -7.98 15.16
C PRO A 186 -15.45 -8.81 14.05
N PRO A 187 -16.16 -9.80 13.45
CA PRO A 187 -15.68 -10.47 12.25
C PRO A 187 -15.27 -9.47 11.16
N ILE A 188 -14.11 -9.70 10.55
CA ILE A 188 -13.55 -8.80 9.54
C ILE A 188 -14.24 -9.06 8.20
N ASP A 189 -14.80 -8.01 7.61
CA ASP A 189 -15.21 -8.03 6.21
C ASP A 189 -13.97 -7.73 5.33
N PRO A 190 -13.45 -8.72 4.58
CA PRO A 190 -12.28 -8.50 3.73
C PRO A 190 -12.53 -7.55 2.57
N LYS A 191 -13.80 -7.26 2.24
CA LYS A 191 -14.22 -6.32 1.18
C LYS A 191 -14.47 -4.91 1.69
N ALA A 192 -14.35 -4.67 3.00
CA ALA A 192 -14.55 -3.34 3.57
C ALA A 192 -13.59 -2.33 2.95
N SER A 193 -14.10 -1.17 2.54
CA SER A 193 -13.30 -0.06 2.00
C SER A 193 -12.23 0.36 3.00
N GLY A 194 -11.03 0.68 2.50
CA GLY A 194 -9.88 1.01 3.34
C GLY A 194 -9.21 -0.19 4.01
N GLY A 195 -9.68 -1.41 3.74
CA GLY A 195 -9.10 -2.65 4.24
C GLY A 195 -8.04 -3.23 3.30
N LEU A 196 -7.05 -3.92 3.87
CA LEU A 196 -5.91 -4.49 3.14
C LEU A 196 -6.32 -5.34 1.92
N PHE A 197 -7.49 -5.98 1.96
CA PHE A 197 -7.98 -6.89 0.92
C PHE A 197 -9.16 -6.34 0.13
N SER A 198 -9.50 -5.05 0.28
CA SER A 198 -10.68 -4.42 -0.31
C SER A 198 -10.72 -4.47 -1.84
N LEU A 199 -9.56 -4.51 -2.48
CA LEU A 199 -9.38 -4.57 -3.94
C LEU A 199 -8.82 -5.90 -4.44
N ALA A 200 -8.89 -6.97 -3.64
CA ALA A 200 -8.37 -8.29 -4.01
C ALA A 200 -9.16 -8.96 -5.16
N ASP A 201 -10.40 -8.54 -5.39
CA ASP A 201 -11.26 -9.05 -6.44
C ASP A 201 -10.91 -8.38 -7.78
N HIS A 202 -10.45 -9.17 -8.75
CA HIS A 202 -10.03 -8.68 -10.06
C HIS A 202 -11.15 -7.99 -10.84
N ASP A 203 -12.38 -8.48 -10.73
CA ASP A 203 -13.51 -7.89 -11.46
C ASP A 203 -13.86 -6.53 -10.84
N ARG A 204 -13.81 -6.43 -9.52
CA ARG A 204 -13.98 -5.16 -8.83
C ARG A 204 -12.89 -4.15 -9.17
N LEU A 205 -11.63 -4.60 -9.24
CA LEU A 205 -10.52 -3.72 -9.64
C LEU A 205 -10.68 -3.23 -11.08
N ARG A 206 -11.05 -4.10 -12.03
CA ARG A 206 -11.34 -3.71 -13.42
C ARG A 206 -12.50 -2.73 -13.51
N GLU A 207 -13.59 -3.01 -12.78
CA GLU A 207 -14.75 -2.12 -12.74
C GLU A 207 -14.38 -0.70 -12.31
N LEU A 208 -13.62 -0.56 -11.21
CA LEU A 208 -13.20 0.74 -10.69
C LEU A 208 -12.30 1.49 -11.67
N LEU A 209 -11.33 0.81 -12.27
CA LEU A 209 -10.46 1.39 -13.29
C LEU A 209 -11.24 1.80 -14.53
N GLY A 210 -12.19 0.98 -14.99
CA GLY A 210 -13.06 1.30 -16.12
C GLY A 210 -13.97 2.50 -15.83
N LEU A 211 -14.56 2.59 -14.64
CA LEU A 211 -15.35 3.74 -14.21
C LEU A 211 -14.51 5.03 -14.11
N ALA A 212 -13.23 4.92 -13.80
CA ALA A 212 -12.30 6.03 -13.80
C ALA A 212 -11.87 6.49 -15.21
N GLY A 213 -12.20 5.73 -16.26
CA GLY A 213 -11.90 6.06 -17.66
C GLY A 213 -10.61 5.42 -18.20
N PHE A 214 -10.18 4.31 -17.63
CA PHE A 214 -9.13 3.47 -18.21
C PHE A 214 -9.76 2.40 -19.11
N ASP A 215 -9.40 2.40 -20.38
CA ASP A 215 -10.01 1.52 -21.40
C ASP A 215 -9.35 0.13 -21.45
N GLU A 216 -8.04 0.07 -21.19
CA GLU A 216 -7.26 -1.16 -21.19
C GLU A 216 -6.73 -1.47 -19.78
N VAL A 217 -7.05 -2.65 -19.25
CA VAL A 217 -6.61 -3.09 -17.93
C VAL A 217 -6.07 -4.52 -18.00
N ARG A 218 -4.73 -4.63 -17.84
CA ARG A 218 -4.04 -5.91 -17.67
C ARG A 218 -3.84 -6.18 -16.19
N ILE A 219 -4.19 -7.38 -15.72
CA ILE A 219 -3.99 -7.81 -14.34
C ILE A 219 -3.15 -9.08 -14.32
N GLU A 220 -2.16 -9.13 -13.42
CA GLU A 220 -1.32 -10.29 -13.16
C GLU A 220 -1.16 -10.52 -11.65
N GLU A 221 -1.15 -11.77 -11.24
CA GLU A 221 -0.87 -12.17 -9.86
C GLU A 221 0.63 -12.44 -9.71
N MET A 222 1.21 -11.96 -8.59
CA MET A 222 2.59 -12.20 -8.24
C MET A 222 2.72 -12.68 -6.81
N GLU A 223 3.32 -13.84 -6.65
CA GLU A 223 3.64 -14.38 -5.33
C GLU A 223 4.89 -13.70 -4.76
N PHE A 224 4.90 -13.53 -3.45
CA PHE A 224 6.05 -13.12 -2.68
C PHE A 224 6.10 -13.86 -1.35
N HIS A 225 7.21 -13.78 -0.64
CA HIS A 225 7.40 -14.50 0.63
C HIS A 225 7.94 -13.56 1.70
N LEU A 226 7.32 -13.63 2.89
CA LEU A 226 7.85 -12.99 4.08
C LEU A 226 8.53 -14.06 4.94
N ARG A 227 9.84 -13.92 5.10
CA ARG A 227 10.66 -14.86 5.86
C ARG A 227 11.13 -14.24 7.16
N PHE A 228 10.96 -14.97 8.24
CA PHE A 228 11.32 -14.56 9.58
C PHE A 228 12.20 -15.62 10.23
N SER A 229 13.16 -15.20 11.04
CA SER A 229 14.09 -16.11 11.74
C SER A 229 13.38 -17.03 12.72
N ASP A 230 12.31 -16.54 13.34
CA ASP A 230 11.47 -17.25 14.29
C ASP A 230 10.10 -16.57 14.44
N PHE A 231 9.26 -17.09 15.34
CA PHE A 231 7.94 -16.46 15.60
C PHE A 231 8.06 -15.07 16.24
N GLU A 232 9.07 -14.81 17.06
CA GLU A 232 9.22 -13.49 17.70
C GLU A 232 9.56 -12.41 16.70
N ASP A 233 10.37 -12.71 15.66
CA ASP A 233 10.64 -11.78 14.56
C ASP A 233 9.35 -11.50 13.75
N TYR A 234 8.54 -12.53 13.44
CA TYR A 234 7.23 -12.33 12.82
C TYR A 234 6.28 -11.53 13.71
N TRP A 235 6.23 -11.83 15.00
CA TRP A 235 5.37 -11.10 15.95
C TRP A 235 5.79 -9.63 16.09
N SER A 236 7.09 -9.36 16.13
CA SER A 236 7.64 -7.98 16.11
C SER A 236 7.22 -7.24 14.84
N PHE A 237 7.31 -7.91 13.68
CA PHE A 237 6.82 -7.35 12.41
C PHE A 237 5.32 -7.01 12.49
N CYS A 238 4.47 -7.89 13.01
CA CYS A 238 3.04 -7.64 13.16
C CYS A 238 2.75 -6.42 14.04
N ARG A 239 3.52 -6.22 15.11
CA ARG A 239 3.36 -5.09 16.05
C ARG A 239 3.84 -3.76 15.50
N GLU A 240 4.77 -3.77 14.56
CA GLU A 240 5.43 -2.57 14.05
C GLU A 240 4.94 -2.16 12.67
N PHE A 241 4.58 -3.11 11.85
CA PHE A 241 4.45 -2.92 10.42
C PHE A 241 3.06 -3.26 9.85
N ALA A 242 2.32 -4.19 10.45
CA ALA A 242 1.11 -4.76 9.86
C ALA A 242 -0.13 -3.83 9.85
N GLY A 243 0.04 -2.55 9.61
CA GLY A 243 -1.05 -1.59 9.39
C GLY A 243 -2.05 -1.55 10.55
N ALA A 244 -3.31 -1.65 10.26
CA ALA A 244 -4.40 -1.63 11.24
C ALA A 244 -4.22 -2.67 12.36
N VAL A 245 -3.59 -3.81 12.09
CA VAL A 245 -3.28 -4.83 13.10
C VAL A 245 -2.31 -4.30 14.14
N ALA A 246 -1.26 -3.59 13.74
CA ALA A 246 -0.28 -3.01 14.66
C ALA A 246 -0.95 -2.01 15.63
N ILE A 247 -1.92 -1.25 15.13
CA ILE A 247 -2.67 -0.28 15.93
C ILE A 247 -3.59 -0.99 16.93
N LEU A 248 -4.33 -2.00 16.48
CA LEU A 248 -5.17 -2.81 17.34
C LEU A 248 -4.36 -3.46 18.46
N LEU A 249 -3.22 -4.05 18.15
CA LEU A 249 -2.34 -4.67 19.15
C LEU A 249 -1.83 -3.69 20.21
N ARG A 250 -1.67 -2.40 19.85
CA ARG A 250 -1.28 -1.35 20.82
C ARG A 250 -2.43 -0.97 21.76
N SER A 251 -3.68 -1.11 21.33
CA SER A 251 -4.85 -0.76 22.14
C SER A 251 -5.24 -1.84 23.16
N PHE A 252 -4.75 -3.06 22.99
CA PHE A 252 -5.06 -4.20 23.88
C PHE A 252 -4.25 -4.18 25.17
N SER A 253 -4.80 -4.76 26.23
CA SER A 253 -4.08 -5.07 27.47
C SER A 253 -2.95 -6.08 27.23
N ASP A 254 -2.04 -6.20 28.19
CA ASP A 254 -0.95 -7.18 28.12
C ASP A 254 -1.48 -8.62 28.04
N GLU A 255 -2.56 -8.93 28.76
CA GLU A 255 -3.22 -10.24 28.76
C GLU A 255 -3.86 -10.54 27.40
N GLU A 256 -4.61 -9.59 26.82
CA GLU A 256 -5.20 -9.72 25.49
C GLU A 256 -4.13 -9.89 24.40
N ARG A 257 -3.05 -9.09 24.47
CA ARG A 257 -1.92 -9.25 23.54
C ARG A 257 -1.24 -10.60 23.63
N ALA A 258 -1.08 -11.13 24.85
CA ALA A 258 -0.51 -12.46 25.05
C ALA A 258 -1.42 -13.56 24.47
N ALA A 259 -2.73 -13.45 24.66
CA ALA A 259 -3.71 -14.37 24.07
C ALA A 259 -3.70 -14.32 22.53
N VAL A 260 -3.66 -13.10 21.93
CA VAL A 260 -3.56 -12.94 20.49
C VAL A 260 -2.25 -13.52 19.96
N ARG A 261 -1.13 -13.30 20.67
CA ARG A 261 0.17 -13.84 20.30
C ARG A 261 0.14 -15.37 20.24
N GLU A 262 -0.38 -16.04 21.29
CA GLU A 262 -0.48 -17.50 21.35
C GLU A 262 -1.38 -18.05 20.24
N ALA A 263 -2.56 -17.45 20.04
CA ALA A 263 -3.48 -17.85 18.97
C ALA A 263 -2.86 -17.67 17.58
N THR A 264 -2.09 -16.59 17.38
CA THR A 264 -1.40 -16.33 16.11
C THR A 264 -0.27 -17.33 15.87
N GLU A 265 0.53 -17.66 16.91
CA GLU A 265 1.60 -18.65 16.83
C GLU A 265 1.04 -20.01 16.39
N LEU A 266 -0.04 -20.44 17.02
CA LEU A 266 -0.75 -21.68 16.64
C LEU A 266 -1.27 -21.62 15.20
N ALA A 267 -1.88 -20.49 14.80
CA ALA A 267 -2.46 -20.32 13.46
C ALA A 267 -1.40 -20.26 12.35
N THR A 268 -0.15 -19.99 12.68
CA THR A 268 0.97 -19.89 11.73
C THR A 268 1.95 -21.05 11.79
N GLU A 269 1.75 -22.03 12.67
CA GLU A 269 2.65 -23.19 12.82
C GLU A 269 2.86 -23.95 11.49
N GLY A 270 1.84 -24.01 10.63
CA GLY A 270 1.93 -24.63 9.29
C GLY A 270 2.92 -23.96 8.33
N PHE A 271 3.40 -22.75 8.63
CA PHE A 271 4.39 -22.01 7.84
C PHE A 271 5.80 -22.08 8.43
N ARG A 272 5.98 -22.86 9.49
CA ARG A 272 7.29 -23.09 10.10
C ARG A 272 8.17 -23.96 9.20
N THR A 273 9.43 -23.56 9.09
CA THR A 273 10.47 -24.26 8.32
C THR A 273 11.68 -24.55 9.21
N SER A 274 12.67 -25.25 8.68
CA SER A 274 13.94 -25.45 9.37
C SER A 274 14.77 -24.17 9.58
N GLN A 275 14.38 -23.08 8.90
CA GLN A 275 15.09 -21.78 8.94
C GLN A 275 14.25 -20.66 9.59
N GLY A 276 13.12 -21.00 10.22
CA GLY A 276 12.20 -20.03 10.81
C GLY A 276 10.79 -20.13 10.23
N TYR A 277 10.20 -19.04 9.83
CA TYR A 277 8.87 -18.96 9.20
C TYR A 277 8.97 -18.47 7.78
N ASP A 278 8.18 -19.04 6.87
CA ASP A 278 8.04 -18.61 5.48
C ASP A 278 6.54 -18.47 5.14
N LEU A 279 6.03 -17.24 5.21
CA LEU A 279 4.63 -16.94 4.97
C LEU A 279 4.45 -16.40 3.54
N PRO A 280 3.63 -17.06 2.70
CA PRO A 280 3.37 -16.58 1.37
C PRO A 280 2.54 -15.29 1.39
N GLY A 281 2.67 -14.53 0.33
CA GLY A 281 1.84 -13.40 -0.01
C GLY A 281 1.52 -13.38 -1.50
N LEU A 282 0.40 -12.78 -1.85
CA LEU A 282 -0.02 -12.56 -3.23
C LEU A 282 -0.30 -11.09 -3.45
N SER A 283 0.35 -10.53 -4.46
CA SER A 283 0.06 -9.21 -5.00
C SER A 283 -0.73 -9.34 -6.30
N VAL A 284 -1.76 -8.55 -6.44
CA VAL A 284 -2.52 -8.35 -7.68
C VAL A 284 -2.01 -7.07 -8.31
N ASN A 285 -1.28 -7.20 -9.39
CA ASN A 285 -0.67 -6.09 -10.10
C ASN A 285 -1.51 -5.73 -11.32
N ALA A 286 -1.70 -4.45 -11.57
CA ALA A 286 -2.42 -3.99 -12.75
C ALA A 286 -1.67 -2.89 -13.50
N LEU A 287 -1.76 -2.95 -14.83
CA LEU A 287 -1.42 -1.86 -15.73
C LEU A 287 -2.69 -1.37 -16.40
N ALA A 288 -2.94 -0.06 -16.35
CA ALA A 288 -4.13 0.58 -16.92
C ALA A 288 -3.73 1.75 -17.82
N SER A 289 -4.43 1.91 -18.98
CA SER A 289 -4.20 2.99 -19.95
C SER A 289 -5.51 3.51 -20.57
#